data_ee8fd5792e2e683276e40974273cbb0a
#
_entry.id   ee8fd5792e2e683276e40974273cbb0a
#
_cell.length_a   1.000
_cell.length_b   1.000
_cell.length_c   1.000
_cell.angle_alpha   90.00
_cell.angle_beta   90.00
_cell.angle_gamma   90.00
#
_symmetry.space_group_name_H-M   'P 1'
#
loop_
_entity.id
_entity.type
_entity.pdbx_description
1 polymer ?
#
loop_
_entity_poly.entity_id
_entity_poly.type
_entity_poly.pdbx_seq_one_letter_code
_entity_poly.pdbx_strand_id
1 'polypeptide(L)'
;DVYKRQFLFRLNMTGLTQPLVDLLENPAVIKVGLSLKDDFMMLHKRAPFEQHSCIELQEYVRMFGIQDKSLQKIYGILFGEKISKSQRLSNWEAEHLTEPQKQYAATDAWACLNIYNRLQELKVTGDYELEPDEPLTNQESLITNP
;
A
#
# COMPACT_ATOMS: atom_id res chain seq x y z
N ASP A 1 10.54 -3.27 -15.12
CA ASP A 1 10.29 -1.88 -15.47
C ASP A 1 9.11 -1.34 -14.64
N VAL A 2 9.45 -0.70 -13.53
CA VAL A 2 8.51 -0.20 -12.51
C VAL A 2 7.46 0.76 -13.10
N TYR A 3 7.77 1.41 -14.22
CA TYR A 3 6.93 2.48 -14.79
C TYR A 3 5.85 2.02 -15.76
N LYS A 4 5.96 0.84 -16.36
CA LYS A 4 5.11 0.47 -17.51
C LYS A 4 3.65 0.16 -17.15
N ARG A 5 3.31 0.14 -15.85
CA ARG A 5 1.95 -0.20 -15.38
C ARG A 5 1.48 0.68 -14.22
N GLN A 6 2.03 1.89 -14.12
CA GLN A 6 1.71 2.81 -13.02
C GLN A 6 0.86 3.98 -13.52
N PHE A 7 -0.07 4.40 -12.67
CA PHE A 7 -0.82 5.64 -12.84
C PHE A 7 -0.54 6.54 -11.64
N LEU A 8 -0.22 7.79 -11.89
CA LEU A 8 -0.03 8.81 -10.86
C LEU A 8 -1.14 9.85 -10.99
N PHE A 9 -1.99 9.96 -9.97
CA PHE A 9 -3.08 10.92 -9.91
C PHE A 9 -2.73 12.03 -8.93
N ARG A 10 -2.67 13.26 -9.42
CA ARG A 10 -2.48 14.45 -8.59
C ARG A 10 -3.83 15.00 -8.17
N LEU A 11 -4.35 14.52 -7.05
CA LEU A 11 -5.71 14.84 -6.60
C LEU A 11 -5.93 16.31 -6.30
N ASN A 12 -4.88 17.07 -5.97
CA ASN A 12 -4.96 18.54 -5.83
C ASN A 12 -5.26 19.24 -7.15
N MET A 13 -5.02 18.59 -8.29
CA MET A 13 -5.30 19.13 -9.62
C MET A 13 -6.54 18.51 -10.26
N THR A 14 -6.77 17.22 -10.08
CA THR A 14 -7.87 16.50 -10.74
C THR A 14 -9.09 16.32 -9.85
N GLY A 15 -8.95 16.45 -8.53
CA GLY A 15 -9.93 15.96 -7.58
C GLY A 15 -10.03 14.44 -7.57
N LEU A 16 -10.91 13.91 -6.75
CA LEU A 16 -11.22 12.48 -6.70
C LEU A 16 -12.34 12.19 -7.70
N THR A 17 -11.95 11.71 -8.88
CA THR A 17 -12.87 11.48 -10.00
C THR A 17 -13.70 10.22 -9.82
N GLN A 18 -14.84 10.11 -10.49
CA GLN A 18 -15.75 8.97 -10.39
C GLN A 18 -15.08 7.64 -10.74
N PRO A 19 -14.24 7.50 -11.78
CA PRO A 19 -13.55 6.25 -12.05
C PRO A 19 -12.64 5.77 -10.90
N LEU A 20 -12.01 6.69 -10.16
CA LEU A 20 -11.21 6.36 -8.99
C LEU A 20 -12.08 5.92 -7.81
N VAL A 21 -13.22 6.60 -7.60
CA VAL A 21 -14.21 6.19 -6.61
C VAL A 21 -14.74 4.79 -6.91
N ASP A 22 -15.10 4.52 -8.15
CA ASP A 22 -15.60 3.22 -8.60
C ASP A 22 -14.57 2.11 -8.33
N LEU A 23 -13.29 2.38 -8.57
CA LEU A 23 -12.21 1.45 -8.27
C LEU A 23 -12.08 1.18 -6.77
N LEU A 24 -12.14 2.23 -5.94
CA LEU A 24 -12.04 2.10 -4.48
C LEU A 24 -13.24 1.34 -3.89
N GLU A 25 -14.42 1.52 -4.46
CA GLU A 25 -15.65 0.85 -4.03
C GLU A 25 -15.79 -0.58 -4.55
N ASN A 26 -15.06 -0.97 -5.59
CA ASN A 26 -15.22 -2.27 -6.23
C ASN A 26 -14.71 -3.41 -5.32
N PRO A 27 -15.60 -4.29 -4.80
CA PRO A 27 -15.19 -5.38 -3.92
C PRO A 27 -14.40 -6.48 -4.63
N ALA A 28 -14.48 -6.57 -5.96
CA ALA A 28 -13.76 -7.56 -6.75
C ALA A 28 -12.28 -7.20 -6.96
N VAL A 29 -11.89 -5.95 -6.67
CA VAL A 29 -10.52 -5.47 -6.82
C VAL A 29 -9.90 -5.26 -5.44
N ILE A 30 -8.87 -6.03 -5.12
CA ILE A 30 -8.11 -5.86 -3.89
C ILE A 30 -7.19 -4.66 -4.01
N LYS A 31 -7.33 -3.70 -3.08
CA LYS A 31 -6.44 -2.55 -2.96
C LYS A 31 -5.47 -2.81 -1.83
N VAL A 32 -4.20 -2.69 -2.12
CA VAL A 32 -3.13 -2.96 -1.15
C VAL A 32 -2.35 -1.68 -0.90
N GLY A 33 -2.12 -1.37 0.35
CA GLY A 33 -1.35 -0.19 0.72
C GLY A 33 -0.84 -0.26 2.14
N LEU A 34 -0.17 0.81 2.54
CA LEU A 34 0.44 0.96 3.85
C LEU A 34 0.00 2.29 4.45
N SER A 35 -0.42 2.29 5.70
CA SER A 35 -1.04 3.46 6.37
C SER A 35 -2.34 3.95 5.70
N LEU A 36 -3.17 3.03 5.22
CA LEU A 36 -4.38 3.35 4.45
C LEU A 36 -5.43 4.13 5.25
N LYS A 37 -5.46 3.99 6.56
CA LYS A 37 -6.42 4.71 7.41
C LYS A 37 -6.33 6.22 7.23
N ASP A 38 -5.12 6.76 7.25
CA ASP A 38 -4.89 8.19 7.09
C ASP A 38 -5.20 8.63 5.65
N ASP A 39 -4.83 7.82 4.68
CA ASP A 39 -5.11 8.08 3.27
C ASP A 39 -6.62 8.14 3.00
N PHE A 40 -7.40 7.17 3.49
CA PHE A 40 -8.85 7.17 3.34
C PHE A 40 -9.52 8.34 4.09
N MET A 41 -9.01 8.69 5.26
CA MET A 41 -9.51 9.87 5.97
C MET A 41 -9.35 11.14 5.13
N MET A 42 -8.24 11.29 4.43
CA MET A 42 -8.01 12.42 3.52
C MET A 42 -8.86 12.34 2.25
N LEU A 43 -9.02 11.16 1.68
CA LEU A 43 -9.84 10.96 0.49
C LEU A 43 -11.33 11.21 0.76
N HIS A 44 -11.85 10.81 1.93
CA HIS A 44 -13.24 11.07 2.33
C HIS A 44 -13.57 12.56 2.48
N LYS A 45 -12.57 13.41 2.69
CA LYS A 45 -12.75 14.87 2.66
C LYS A 45 -13.00 15.42 1.24
N ARG A 46 -12.66 14.65 0.22
CA ARG A 46 -12.79 15.06 -1.20
C ARG A 46 -14.08 14.58 -1.84
N ALA A 47 -14.55 13.41 -1.48
CA ALA A 47 -15.79 12.84 -2.00
C ALA A 47 -16.33 11.76 -1.05
N PRO A 48 -17.66 11.57 -0.98
CA PRO A 48 -18.25 10.44 -0.26
C PRO A 48 -18.07 9.16 -1.07
N PHE A 49 -17.58 8.10 -0.44
CA PHE A 49 -17.48 6.76 -1.00
C PHE A 49 -17.29 5.73 0.11
N GLU A 50 -17.51 4.46 -0.20
CA GLU A 50 -17.22 3.33 0.67
C GLU A 50 -16.15 2.45 0.05
N GLN A 51 -14.93 2.47 0.62
CA GLN A 51 -13.87 1.58 0.15
C GLN A 51 -14.16 0.13 0.53
N HIS A 52 -13.89 -0.78 -0.39
CA HIS A 52 -14.01 -2.22 -0.20
C HIS A 52 -12.73 -2.95 -0.57
N SER A 53 -12.51 -4.12 0.04
CA SER A 53 -11.40 -5.02 -0.29
C SER A 53 -10.03 -4.34 -0.22
N CYS A 54 -9.79 -3.60 0.87
CA CYS A 54 -8.52 -2.92 1.13
C CYS A 54 -7.69 -3.72 2.13
N ILE A 55 -6.42 -3.93 1.82
CA ILE A 55 -5.47 -4.61 2.68
C ILE A 55 -4.44 -3.61 3.20
N GLU A 56 -4.42 -3.44 4.52
CA GLU A 56 -3.41 -2.66 5.24
C GLU A 56 -2.19 -3.54 5.50
N LEU A 57 -1.09 -3.26 4.82
CA LEU A 57 0.11 -4.10 4.94
C LEU A 57 0.73 -4.06 6.32
N GLN A 58 0.66 -2.95 7.05
CA GLN A 58 1.21 -2.87 8.40
C GLN A 58 0.58 -3.90 9.35
N GLU A 59 -0.67 -4.24 9.14
CA GLU A 59 -1.36 -5.28 9.91
C GLU A 59 -1.18 -6.66 9.27
N TYR A 60 -1.25 -6.73 7.95
CA TYR A 60 -1.17 -8.00 7.24
C TYR A 60 0.16 -8.73 7.41
N VAL A 61 1.29 -8.00 7.44
CA VAL A 61 2.63 -8.59 7.62
C VAL A 61 2.82 -9.23 8.99
N ARG A 62 2.03 -8.85 9.99
CA ARG A 62 2.11 -9.42 11.33
C ARG A 62 1.78 -10.92 11.34
N MET A 63 0.91 -11.38 10.45
CA MET A 63 0.61 -12.80 10.28
C MET A 63 1.83 -13.63 9.86
N PHE A 64 2.87 -12.97 9.38
CA PHE A 64 4.10 -13.59 8.90
C PHE A 64 5.28 -13.33 9.85
N GLY A 65 5.00 -12.87 11.08
CA GLY A 65 6.02 -12.60 12.09
C GLY A 65 6.80 -11.29 11.87
N ILE A 66 6.31 -10.39 11.01
CA ILE A 66 6.96 -9.10 10.75
C ILE A 66 6.29 -8.02 11.61
N GLN A 67 7.06 -7.42 12.52
CA GLN A 67 6.60 -6.36 13.44
C GLN A 67 6.86 -4.95 12.92
N ASP A 68 7.73 -4.79 11.94
CA ASP A 68 8.05 -3.49 11.36
C ASP A 68 6.86 -2.90 10.59
N LYS A 69 6.72 -1.57 10.69
CA LYS A 69 5.62 -0.82 10.06
C LYS A 69 6.06 0.04 8.89
N SER A 70 7.36 0.22 8.67
CA SER A 70 7.85 1.02 7.56
C SER A 70 7.93 0.18 6.28
N LEU A 71 7.50 0.77 5.16
CA LEU A 71 7.57 0.11 3.85
C LEU A 71 8.99 -0.37 3.54
N GLN A 72 9.99 0.46 3.80
CA GLN A 72 11.39 0.17 3.50
C GLN A 72 11.92 -1.00 4.33
N LYS A 73 11.55 -1.07 5.59
CA LYS A 73 11.96 -2.18 6.46
C LYS A 73 11.26 -3.49 6.10
N ILE A 74 9.96 -3.44 5.86
CA ILE A 74 9.19 -4.61 5.42
C ILE A 74 9.77 -5.14 4.10
N TYR A 75 10.00 -4.25 3.14
CA TYR A 75 10.59 -4.62 1.85
C TYR A 75 11.99 -5.22 2.02
N GLY A 76 12.82 -4.61 2.87
CA GLY A 76 14.17 -5.12 3.19
C GLY A 76 14.15 -6.51 3.81
N ILE A 77 13.20 -6.79 4.71
CA ILE A 77 13.04 -8.12 5.32
C ILE A 77 12.67 -9.17 4.28
N LEU A 78 11.74 -8.86 3.39
CA LEU A 78 11.22 -9.82 2.41
C LEU A 78 12.11 -10.03 1.19
N PHE A 79 12.86 -9.01 0.77
CA PHE A 79 13.61 -9.03 -0.50
C PHE A 79 15.12 -8.79 -0.33
N GLY A 80 15.58 -8.38 0.85
CA GLY A 80 16.99 -8.04 1.06
C GLY A 80 17.47 -6.77 0.36
N GLU A 81 16.56 -5.94 -0.12
CA GLU A 81 16.85 -4.73 -0.90
C GLU A 81 16.39 -3.47 -0.17
N LYS A 82 17.02 -2.34 -0.50
CA LYS A 82 16.70 -1.02 0.07
C LYS A 82 15.91 -0.17 -0.90
N ILE A 83 14.87 0.49 -0.38
CA ILE A 83 14.10 1.51 -1.10
C ILE A 83 14.51 2.89 -0.59
N SER A 84 14.77 3.83 -1.51
CA SER A 84 15.14 5.20 -1.17
C SER A 84 13.97 5.96 -0.54
N LYS A 85 14.27 6.81 0.46
CA LYS A 85 13.35 7.79 1.07
C LYS A 85 13.67 9.23 0.67
N SER A 86 14.58 9.44 -0.26
CA SER A 86 15.16 10.76 -0.56
C SER A 86 14.13 11.82 -0.96
N GLN A 87 13.01 11.43 -1.57
CA GLN A 87 11.97 12.36 -2.04
C GLN A 87 10.80 12.53 -1.06
N ARG A 88 10.82 11.85 0.08
CA ARG A 88 9.68 11.84 1.03
C ARG A 88 9.27 13.24 1.48
N LEU A 89 10.23 14.12 1.78
CA LEU A 89 10.02 15.46 2.30
C LEU A 89 10.19 16.55 1.23
N SER A 90 10.20 16.19 -0.04
CA SER A 90 10.24 17.15 -1.14
C SER A 90 8.88 17.87 -1.30
N ASN A 91 8.83 18.92 -2.12
CA ASN A 91 7.61 19.71 -2.33
C ASN A 91 6.63 18.98 -3.27
N TRP A 92 5.70 18.25 -2.71
CA TRP A 92 4.65 17.53 -3.45
C TRP A 92 3.53 18.42 -3.96
N GLU A 93 3.47 19.67 -3.51
CA GLU A 93 2.50 20.69 -3.96
C GLU A 93 3.01 21.52 -5.13
N ALA A 94 4.24 21.30 -5.58
CA ALA A 94 4.81 22.00 -6.72
C ALA A 94 3.92 21.86 -7.97
N GLU A 95 3.90 22.88 -8.82
CA GLU A 95 3.12 22.86 -10.08
C GLU A 95 3.50 21.66 -10.94
N HIS A 96 4.81 21.37 -11.03
CA HIS A 96 5.33 20.22 -11.74
C HIS A 96 6.15 19.32 -10.80
N LEU A 97 5.85 18.03 -10.79
CA LEU A 97 6.67 17.05 -10.08
C LEU A 97 7.90 16.71 -10.91
N THR A 98 9.03 16.53 -10.22
CA THR A 98 10.27 16.05 -10.85
C THR A 98 10.19 14.57 -11.19
N GLU A 99 11.03 14.08 -12.09
CA GLU A 99 11.13 12.65 -12.38
C GLU A 99 11.49 11.82 -11.13
N PRO A 100 12.43 12.22 -10.25
CA PRO A 100 12.67 11.52 -8.99
C PRO A 100 11.45 11.44 -8.08
N GLN A 101 10.59 12.47 -8.02
CA GLN A 101 9.35 12.43 -7.26
C GLN A 101 8.35 11.43 -7.83
N LYS A 102 8.14 11.45 -9.14
CA LYS A 102 7.26 10.49 -9.82
C LYS A 102 7.73 9.06 -9.61
N GLN A 103 9.05 8.85 -9.71
CA GLN A 103 9.67 7.55 -9.45
C GLN A 103 9.46 7.08 -8.02
N TYR A 104 9.62 7.98 -7.06
CA TYR A 104 9.39 7.66 -5.65
C TYR A 104 7.94 7.22 -5.40
N ALA A 105 6.96 7.95 -5.91
CA ALA A 105 5.55 7.62 -5.76
C ALA A 105 5.19 6.28 -6.44
N ALA A 106 5.71 6.06 -7.65
CA ALA A 106 5.51 4.80 -8.38
C ALA A 106 6.15 3.61 -7.66
N THR A 107 7.31 3.80 -7.06
CA THR A 107 8.02 2.77 -6.29
C THR A 107 7.25 2.36 -5.05
N ASP A 108 6.63 3.30 -4.35
CA ASP A 108 5.78 3.00 -3.18
C ASP A 108 4.64 2.04 -3.53
N ALA A 109 3.90 2.32 -4.57
CA ALA A 109 2.80 1.47 -5.03
C ALA A 109 3.31 0.10 -5.52
N TRP A 110 4.38 0.09 -6.29
CA TRP A 110 5.01 -1.13 -6.80
C TRP A 110 5.52 -2.01 -5.66
N ALA A 111 6.17 -1.42 -4.65
CA ALA A 111 6.66 -2.15 -3.48
C ALA A 111 5.52 -2.77 -2.67
N CYS A 112 4.43 -2.05 -2.46
CA CYS A 112 3.24 -2.58 -1.78
C CYS A 112 2.68 -3.82 -2.50
N LEU A 113 2.56 -3.76 -3.81
CA LEU A 113 2.10 -4.90 -4.60
C LEU A 113 3.06 -6.09 -4.52
N ASN A 114 4.36 -5.86 -4.62
CA ASN A 114 5.35 -6.92 -4.52
C ASN A 114 5.37 -7.57 -3.12
N ILE A 115 5.25 -6.78 -2.07
CA ILE A 115 5.12 -7.28 -0.70
C ILE A 115 3.90 -8.20 -0.61
N TYR A 116 2.74 -7.75 -1.06
CA TYR A 116 1.53 -8.56 -1.04
C TYR A 116 1.69 -9.88 -1.81
N ASN A 117 2.21 -9.84 -3.01
CA ASN A 117 2.46 -11.03 -3.82
C ASN A 117 3.43 -12.00 -3.14
N ARG A 118 4.51 -11.49 -2.55
CA ARG A 118 5.48 -12.30 -1.80
C ARG A 118 4.83 -12.97 -0.59
N LEU A 119 3.97 -12.26 0.13
CA LEU A 119 3.24 -12.81 1.26
C LEU A 119 2.27 -13.93 0.82
N GLN A 120 1.62 -13.80 -0.34
CA GLN A 120 0.79 -14.88 -0.89
C GLN A 120 1.63 -16.13 -1.21
N GLU A 121 2.83 -15.98 -1.76
CA GLU A 121 3.76 -17.09 -1.97
C GLU A 121 4.14 -17.76 -0.65
N LEU A 122 4.48 -16.97 0.37
CA LEU A 122 4.82 -17.49 1.69
C LEU A 122 3.67 -18.25 2.35
N LYS A 123 2.44 -17.81 2.15
CA LYS A 123 1.25 -18.55 2.63
C LYS A 123 1.16 -19.96 2.03
N VAL A 124 1.52 -20.09 0.77
CA VAL A 124 1.49 -21.39 0.07
C VAL A 124 2.65 -22.28 0.52
N THR A 125 3.84 -21.73 0.65
CA THR A 125 5.05 -22.50 1.02
C THR A 125 5.16 -22.78 2.52
N GLY A 126 4.57 -21.91 3.36
CA GLY A 126 4.75 -21.94 4.81
C GLY A 126 6.16 -21.54 5.27
N ASP A 127 6.94 -20.91 4.39
CA ASP A 127 8.33 -20.57 4.64
C ASP A 127 8.46 -19.22 5.38
N TYR A 128 7.91 -19.19 6.60
CA TYR A 128 7.99 -18.05 7.51
C TYR A 128 7.84 -18.52 8.96
N GLU A 129 8.41 -17.74 9.88
CA GLU A 129 8.33 -17.99 11.31
C GLU A 129 7.40 -16.95 11.96
N LEU A 130 6.44 -17.46 12.75
CA LEU A 130 5.60 -16.61 13.61
C LEU A 130 6.30 -16.42 14.95
N GLU A 131 6.25 -15.21 15.50
CA GLU A 131 6.64 -15.01 16.88
C GLU A 131 5.69 -15.75 17.83
N PRO A 132 6.21 -16.40 18.91
CA PRO A 132 5.43 -17.35 19.73
C PRO A 132 4.16 -16.79 20.38
N ASP A 133 4.05 -15.48 20.52
CA ASP A 133 2.99 -14.82 21.29
C ASP A 133 1.91 -14.12 20.43
N GLU A 134 1.97 -14.22 19.09
CA GLU A 134 0.92 -13.62 18.25
C GLU A 134 -0.12 -14.66 17.80
N PRO A 135 -1.37 -14.54 18.26
CA PRO A 135 -2.43 -15.38 17.73
C PRO A 135 -2.63 -15.08 16.24
N LEU A 136 -2.77 -16.12 15.43
CA LEU A 136 -3.24 -16.00 14.05
C LEU A 136 -4.59 -15.29 14.06
N THR A 137 -4.59 -13.99 13.83
CA THR A 137 -5.83 -13.25 13.62
C THR A 137 -6.43 -13.66 12.29
N ASN A 138 -7.74 -13.87 12.28
CA ASN A 138 -8.46 -14.25 11.07
C ASN A 138 -8.14 -13.28 9.93
N GLN A 139 -7.84 -13.83 8.75
CA GLN A 139 -7.53 -13.04 7.55
C GLN A 139 -8.62 -12.01 7.22
N GLU A 140 -9.86 -12.33 7.57
CA GLU A 140 -11.01 -11.45 7.36
C GLU A 140 -10.93 -10.14 8.15
N SER A 141 -10.23 -10.14 9.30
CA SER A 141 -10.06 -8.92 10.11
C SER A 141 -9.06 -7.93 9.52
N LEU A 142 -8.27 -8.35 8.54
CA LEU A 142 -7.25 -7.52 7.89
C LEU A 142 -7.73 -6.87 6.61
N ILE A 143 -8.89 -7.30 6.10
CA ILE A 143 -9.57 -6.63 5.00
C ILE A 143 -10.47 -5.57 5.63
N THR A 144 -10.10 -4.30 5.47
CA THR A 144 -10.94 -3.21 5.95
C THR A 144 -12.14 -3.07 5.04
N ASN A 145 -13.27 -3.58 5.50
CA ASN A 145 -14.57 -3.21 4.95
C ASN A 145 -15.03 -1.92 5.64
N PRO A 146 -15.74 -1.06 4.94
CA PRO A 146 -16.27 0.18 5.53
C PRO A 146 -17.24 -0.09 6.67
#